data_246211d81db43165e7c40073e762bf31
#
_entry.id   246211d81db43165e7c40073e762bf31
#
_cell.length_a   1.000
_cell.length_b   1.000
_cell.length_c   1.000
_cell.angle_alpha   90.00
_cell.angle_beta   90.00
_cell.angle_gamma   90.00
#
_symmetry.space_group_name_H-M   'P 1'
#
loop_
_entity.id
_entity.type
_entity.pdbx_description
1 polymer ?
#
loop_
_entity_poly.entity_id
_entity_poly.type
_entity_poly.pdbx_seq_one_letter_code
_entity_poly.pdbx_strand_id
1 'polypeptide(L)'
;IYTGPAFAKCTNYFPATFELANGQKLVVNELSMPNLNIGEIYFFYYQFDTAQQPGNSQTLDVTLYAGSTPTSISAKSTEGPEKAADYNEATAPLYTFNSDTSTQPGILFDQYLVIPIMYWVKVESTDEKQKEELNKHSFILTYDFTNVKSGDTTLELTLNHVIKDGSEETVDRNKYTSTYK
;
A
#
# COMPACT_ATOMS: atom_id res chain seq x y z
N ILE A 1 -12.99 16.11 -16.16
CA ILE A 1 -12.35 15.89 -14.84
C ILE A 1 -11.64 14.56 -14.87
N TYR A 2 -10.39 14.53 -14.46
CA TYR A 2 -9.64 13.31 -14.19
C TYR A 2 -9.82 12.91 -12.73
N THR A 3 -9.94 11.62 -12.45
CA THR A 3 -9.92 11.04 -11.11
C THR A 3 -9.04 9.79 -11.13
N GLY A 4 -8.16 9.66 -10.16
CA GLY A 4 -7.27 8.50 -10.09
C GLY A 4 -6.58 8.34 -8.73
N PRO A 5 -5.97 7.16 -8.50
CA PRO A 5 -5.17 6.90 -7.31
C PRO A 5 -3.78 7.56 -7.43
N ALA A 6 -3.19 7.86 -6.28
CA ALA A 6 -1.80 8.26 -6.18
C ALA A 6 -1.09 7.46 -5.09
N PHE A 7 0.14 7.02 -5.41
CA PHE A 7 1.18 6.69 -4.45
C PHE A 7 2.20 7.81 -4.54
N ALA A 8 2.26 8.67 -3.54
CA ALA A 8 3.03 9.89 -3.63
C ALA A 8 3.76 10.22 -2.32
N LYS A 9 4.98 10.74 -2.44
CA LYS A 9 5.81 11.15 -1.31
C LYS A 9 5.41 12.55 -0.87
N CYS A 10 5.09 12.72 0.41
CA CYS A 10 4.85 14.04 0.97
C CYS A 10 6.14 14.87 0.97
N THR A 11 6.12 16.05 0.34
CA THR A 11 7.27 16.96 0.24
C THR A 11 7.07 18.27 0.96
N ASN A 12 5.82 18.63 1.27
CA ASN A 12 5.50 19.87 1.99
C ASN A 12 4.18 19.71 2.75
N TYR A 13 4.04 20.39 3.89
CA TYR A 13 2.82 20.38 4.72
C TYR A 13 1.77 21.38 4.27
N PHE A 14 2.21 22.56 3.84
CA PHE A 14 1.29 23.66 3.53
C PHE A 14 1.86 24.59 2.44
N PRO A 15 1.19 24.64 1.26
CA PRO A 15 0.14 23.73 0.87
C PRO A 15 0.64 22.28 0.87
N ALA A 16 -0.23 21.34 1.19
CA ALA A 16 0.14 19.93 1.18
C ALA A 16 0.55 19.53 -0.23
N THR A 17 1.81 19.11 -0.37
CA THR A 17 2.39 18.79 -1.68
C THR A 17 2.94 17.38 -1.66
N PHE A 18 2.59 16.63 -2.67
CA PHE A 18 3.01 15.25 -2.86
C PHE A 18 3.71 15.12 -4.20
N GLU A 19 4.77 14.35 -4.26
CA GLU A 19 5.52 14.05 -5.47
C GLU A 19 5.26 12.61 -5.91
N LEU A 20 4.86 12.44 -7.16
CA LEU A 20 4.72 11.13 -7.80
C LEU A 20 6.08 10.58 -8.21
N ALA A 21 6.18 9.27 -8.46
CA ALA A 21 7.42 8.61 -8.87
C ALA A 21 8.01 9.15 -10.18
N ASN A 22 7.19 9.76 -11.04
CA ASN A 22 7.64 10.44 -12.28
C ASN A 22 8.11 11.88 -12.07
N GLY A 23 8.16 12.36 -10.81
CA GLY A 23 8.56 13.74 -10.46
C GLY A 23 7.44 14.78 -10.56
N GLN A 24 6.24 14.40 -10.98
CA GLN A 24 5.08 15.30 -11.02
C GLN A 24 4.64 15.64 -9.59
N LYS A 25 4.26 16.89 -9.34
CA LYS A 25 3.79 17.35 -8.04
C LYS A 25 2.28 17.53 -8.02
N LEU A 26 1.66 17.04 -6.97
CA LEU A 26 0.25 17.24 -6.66
C LEU A 26 0.15 18.20 -5.48
N VAL A 27 -0.47 19.35 -5.69
CA VAL A 27 -0.75 20.33 -4.64
C VAL A 27 -2.20 20.21 -4.21
N VAL A 28 -2.42 19.84 -2.95
CA VAL A 28 -3.76 19.64 -2.39
C VAL A 28 -4.17 20.89 -1.62
N ASN A 29 -5.15 21.60 -2.13
CA ASN A 29 -5.61 22.89 -1.59
C ASN A 29 -6.76 22.73 -0.58
N GLU A 30 -6.74 21.70 0.25
CA GLU A 30 -7.74 21.47 1.28
C GLU A 30 -7.29 21.96 2.65
N LEU A 31 -8.21 22.55 3.43
CA LEU A 31 -7.91 23.20 4.71
C LEU A 31 -7.69 22.22 5.86
N SER A 32 -8.15 20.98 5.76
CA SER A 32 -7.98 19.99 6.82
C SER A 32 -7.33 18.72 6.27
N MET A 33 -6.03 18.67 6.34
CA MET A 33 -5.25 17.49 6.03
C MET A 33 -4.93 16.73 7.32
N PRO A 34 -4.89 15.38 7.29
CA PRO A 34 -4.36 14.61 8.41
C PRO A 34 -2.90 15.00 8.69
N ASN A 35 -2.39 14.62 9.84
CA ASN A 35 -0.98 14.81 10.14
C ASN A 35 -0.11 14.12 9.09
N LEU A 36 0.60 14.91 8.32
CA LEU A 36 1.50 14.45 7.27
C LEU A 36 2.94 14.44 7.78
N ASN A 37 3.71 13.46 7.36
CA ASN A 37 5.15 13.42 7.59
C ASN A 37 5.88 13.59 6.26
N ILE A 38 6.77 14.57 6.20
CA ILE A 38 7.60 14.78 5.00
C ILE A 38 8.49 13.56 4.79
N GLY A 39 8.55 13.10 3.53
CA GLY A 39 9.34 11.93 3.13
C GLY A 39 8.57 10.62 3.16
N GLU A 40 7.42 10.53 3.84
CA GLU A 40 6.57 9.35 3.82
C GLU A 40 5.76 9.26 2.53
N ILE A 41 5.42 8.02 2.15
CA ILE A 41 4.56 7.72 1.00
C ILE A 41 3.13 7.57 1.50
N TYR A 42 2.23 8.21 0.76
CA TYR A 42 0.80 8.17 1.02
C TYR A 42 0.07 7.60 -0.17
N PHE A 43 -1.03 6.90 0.11
CA PHE A 43 -2.01 6.49 -0.87
C PHE A 43 -3.28 7.32 -0.70
N PHE A 44 -3.82 7.88 -1.80
CA PHE A 44 -5.08 8.60 -1.83
C PHE A 44 -5.65 8.67 -3.24
N TYR A 45 -6.93 8.99 -3.36
CA TYR A 45 -7.56 9.33 -4.62
C TYR A 45 -7.67 10.84 -4.77
N TYR A 46 -7.34 11.35 -5.94
CA TYR A 46 -7.41 12.77 -6.25
C TYR A 46 -8.13 13.03 -7.57
N GLN A 47 -8.55 14.26 -7.74
CA GLN A 47 -9.17 14.74 -8.98
C GLN A 47 -8.67 16.13 -9.35
N PHE A 48 -8.70 16.45 -10.64
CA PHE A 48 -8.45 17.78 -11.19
C PHE A 48 -9.20 18.01 -12.49
N ASP A 49 -9.37 19.28 -12.86
CA ASP A 49 -10.04 19.66 -14.11
C ASP A 49 -9.04 19.68 -15.26
N THR A 50 -9.16 18.72 -16.17
CA THR A 50 -8.31 18.61 -17.37
C THR A 50 -8.54 19.74 -18.40
N ALA A 51 -9.64 20.48 -18.29
CA ALA A 51 -9.87 21.67 -19.13
C ALA A 51 -9.09 22.89 -18.63
N GLN A 52 -8.75 22.92 -17.34
CA GLN A 52 -8.00 24.03 -16.73
C GLN A 52 -6.50 23.76 -16.66
N GLN A 53 -6.11 22.52 -16.48
CA GLN A 53 -4.70 22.13 -16.40
C GLN A 53 -4.45 20.83 -17.18
N PRO A 54 -3.46 20.83 -18.10
CA PRO A 54 -3.05 19.60 -18.78
C PRO A 54 -2.51 18.56 -17.80
N GLY A 55 -2.90 17.30 -17.98
CA GLY A 55 -2.49 16.21 -17.08
C GLY A 55 -0.98 15.92 -17.05
N ASN A 56 -0.23 16.40 -18.03
CA ASN A 56 1.22 16.32 -18.08
C ASN A 56 1.95 17.55 -17.50
N SER A 57 1.22 18.47 -16.86
CA SER A 57 1.84 19.60 -16.15
C SER A 57 2.78 19.09 -15.06
N GLN A 58 3.90 19.76 -14.86
CA GLN A 58 4.85 19.39 -13.80
C GLN A 58 4.26 19.50 -12.40
N THR A 59 3.30 20.43 -12.24
CA THR A 59 2.54 20.61 -10.99
C THR A 59 1.06 20.66 -11.33
N LEU A 60 0.26 19.94 -10.56
CA LEU A 60 -1.19 19.94 -10.64
C LEU A 60 -1.79 20.41 -9.33
N ASP A 61 -2.72 21.36 -9.42
CA ASP A 61 -3.61 21.69 -8.31
C ASP A 61 -4.75 20.67 -8.28
N VAL A 62 -4.86 19.95 -7.18
CA VAL A 62 -5.78 18.83 -7.06
C VAL A 62 -6.65 18.94 -5.81
N THR A 63 -7.80 18.27 -5.84
CA THR A 63 -8.63 18.04 -4.66
C THR A 63 -8.71 16.55 -4.36
N LEU A 64 -8.94 16.19 -3.11
CA LEU A 64 -9.16 14.80 -2.73
C LEU A 64 -10.53 14.34 -3.23
N TYR A 65 -10.55 13.16 -3.84
CA TYR A 65 -11.78 12.61 -4.40
C TYR A 65 -12.64 11.98 -3.33
N ALA A 66 -13.94 12.34 -3.30
CA ALA A 66 -14.99 11.71 -2.48
C ALA A 66 -14.60 11.50 -0.98
N GLY A 67 -13.91 12.46 -0.37
CA GLY A 67 -13.49 12.37 1.02
C GLY A 67 -12.32 11.42 1.26
N SER A 68 -11.61 11.01 0.22
CA SER A 68 -10.35 10.27 0.36
C SER A 68 -9.39 11.06 1.27
N THR A 69 -8.80 10.39 2.24
CA THR A 69 -7.74 10.94 3.08
C THR A 69 -6.43 10.27 2.76
N PRO A 70 -5.32 11.02 2.66
CA PRO A 70 -4.01 10.42 2.50
C PRO A 70 -3.71 9.44 3.63
N THR A 71 -3.48 8.19 3.28
CA THR A 71 -3.14 7.12 4.22
C THR A 71 -1.67 6.79 4.06
N SER A 72 -0.92 6.90 5.14
CA SER A 72 0.51 6.55 5.14
C SER A 72 0.68 5.05 4.86
N ILE A 73 1.60 4.76 3.94
CA ILE A 73 2.03 3.41 3.64
C ILE A 73 3.31 3.15 4.41
N SER A 74 3.21 2.40 5.50
CA SER A 74 4.41 2.02 6.25
C SER A 74 5.20 0.97 5.48
N ALA A 75 6.42 1.33 5.09
CA ALA A 75 7.38 0.37 4.60
C ALA A 75 7.84 -0.52 5.76
N LYS A 76 7.79 -1.83 5.56
CA LYS A 76 8.42 -2.79 6.47
C LYS A 76 9.67 -3.31 5.79
N SER A 77 10.80 -3.19 6.48
CA SER A 77 12.03 -3.86 6.09
C SER A 77 11.94 -5.31 6.55
N THR A 78 12.15 -6.25 5.64
CA THR A 78 12.39 -7.65 5.99
C THR A 78 13.89 -7.86 6.16
N GLU A 79 14.27 -8.40 7.28
CA GLU A 79 15.65 -8.75 7.54
C GLU A 79 15.89 -10.18 7.03
N GLY A 80 17.05 -10.41 6.50
CA GLY A 80 17.60 -11.54 5.78
C GLY A 80 17.21 -13.00 6.13
N PRO A 81 17.92 -13.98 5.59
CA PRO A 81 17.49 -15.38 5.48
C PRO A 81 17.18 -16.09 6.81
N GLU A 82 17.79 -15.67 7.89
CA GLU A 82 17.54 -16.27 9.23
C GLU A 82 16.12 -16.05 9.74
N LYS A 83 15.50 -14.94 9.35
CA LYS A 83 14.09 -14.66 9.70
C LYS A 83 13.09 -15.19 8.68
N ALA A 84 13.53 -15.46 7.46
CA ALA A 84 12.68 -16.10 6.46
C ALA A 84 12.22 -17.49 6.90
N ALA A 85 13.06 -18.24 7.63
CA ALA A 85 12.72 -19.54 8.18
C ALA A 85 11.64 -19.46 9.27
N ASP A 86 11.64 -18.38 10.06
CA ASP A 86 10.65 -18.15 11.14
C ASP A 86 9.28 -17.74 10.60
N TYR A 87 9.21 -17.30 9.34
CA TYR A 87 8.00 -16.81 8.71
C TYR A 87 7.40 -17.72 7.64
N ASN A 88 7.91 -18.97 7.53
CA ASN A 88 7.40 -19.95 6.56
C ASN A 88 5.98 -20.48 6.87
N GLU A 89 5.31 -19.91 7.84
CA GLU A 89 3.94 -20.25 8.20
C GLU A 89 2.97 -19.20 7.70
N ALA A 90 2.71 -19.17 6.40
CA ALA A 90 1.54 -18.47 5.88
C ALA A 90 0.29 -19.13 6.47
N THR A 91 -0.39 -18.43 7.38
CA THR A 91 -1.57 -18.94 8.08
C THR A 91 -2.88 -18.53 7.42
N ALA A 92 -2.81 -17.64 6.42
CA ALA A 92 -4.00 -17.12 5.76
C ALA A 92 -3.82 -17.05 4.24
N PRO A 93 -4.88 -17.30 3.48
CA PRO A 93 -4.85 -17.17 2.03
C PRO A 93 -4.87 -15.70 1.59
N LEU A 94 -4.22 -15.41 0.49
CA LEU A 94 -4.46 -14.21 -0.30
C LEU A 94 -5.58 -14.47 -1.29
N TYR A 95 -6.37 -13.43 -1.58
CA TYR A 95 -7.37 -13.51 -2.65
C TYR A 95 -6.72 -13.31 -4.01
N THR A 96 -5.98 -12.23 -4.18
CA THR A 96 -5.22 -11.94 -5.39
C THR A 96 -4.15 -10.88 -5.16
N PHE A 97 -3.14 -10.89 -6.03
CA PHE A 97 -2.29 -9.73 -6.29
C PHE A 97 -2.93 -8.94 -7.42
N ASN A 98 -3.07 -7.63 -7.24
CA ASN A 98 -3.42 -6.76 -8.34
C ASN A 98 -4.80 -7.08 -8.99
N SER A 99 -5.87 -6.87 -8.25
CA SER A 99 -7.23 -7.00 -8.79
C SER A 99 -7.68 -5.84 -9.67
N ASP A 100 -6.90 -4.76 -9.70
CA ASP A 100 -7.22 -3.50 -10.36
C ASP A 100 -6.02 -3.10 -11.23
N THR A 101 -6.26 -2.90 -12.51
CA THR A 101 -5.25 -2.51 -13.48
C THR A 101 -4.59 -1.16 -13.20
N SER A 102 -5.19 -0.34 -12.33
CA SER A 102 -4.66 0.97 -11.93
C SER A 102 -3.58 0.89 -10.84
N THR A 103 -3.43 -0.25 -10.15
CA THR A 103 -2.49 -0.41 -9.04
C THR A 103 -1.64 -1.66 -9.21
N GLN A 104 -0.72 -1.62 -10.18
CA GLN A 104 0.24 -2.72 -10.42
C GLN A 104 1.33 -2.73 -9.34
N PRO A 105 1.86 -3.92 -8.96
CA PRO A 105 3.11 -3.99 -8.21
C PRO A 105 4.22 -3.24 -8.94
N GLY A 106 4.99 -2.47 -8.21
CA GLY A 106 6.04 -1.68 -8.84
C GLY A 106 7.02 -1.09 -7.84
N ILE A 107 8.18 -0.70 -8.36
CA ILE A 107 9.20 0.03 -7.59
C ILE A 107 8.91 1.52 -7.73
N LEU A 108 8.72 2.19 -6.61
CA LEU A 108 8.50 3.63 -6.54
C LEU A 108 9.71 4.31 -5.90
N PHE A 109 10.09 5.46 -6.46
CA PHE A 109 11.18 6.30 -5.97
C PHE A 109 12.52 5.55 -5.84
N ASP A 110 12.74 4.53 -6.66
CA ASP A 110 13.92 3.65 -6.67
C ASP A 110 14.25 2.97 -5.32
N GLN A 111 13.31 2.98 -4.37
CA GLN A 111 13.53 2.51 -2.99
C GLN A 111 12.43 1.62 -2.44
N TYR A 112 11.21 1.72 -2.96
CA TYR A 112 10.05 1.08 -2.36
C TYR A 112 9.37 0.14 -3.35
N LEU A 113 9.29 -1.13 -2.99
CA LEU A 113 8.42 -2.08 -3.67
C LEU A 113 7.01 -1.94 -3.09
N VAL A 114 6.07 -1.48 -3.90
CA VAL A 114 4.65 -1.42 -3.53
C VAL A 114 3.94 -2.62 -4.15
N ILE A 115 3.29 -3.40 -3.31
CA ILE A 115 2.55 -4.60 -3.71
C ILE A 115 1.09 -4.44 -3.28
N PRO A 116 0.17 -4.11 -4.21
CA PRO A 116 -1.26 -4.14 -3.93
C PRO A 116 -1.71 -5.59 -3.71
N ILE A 117 -2.38 -5.83 -2.60
CA ILE A 117 -2.88 -7.15 -2.24
C ILE A 117 -4.34 -7.08 -1.84
N MET A 118 -5.11 -8.10 -2.25
CA MET A 118 -6.44 -8.35 -1.70
C MET A 118 -6.41 -9.65 -0.91
N TYR A 119 -7.06 -9.64 0.22
CA TYR A 119 -7.09 -10.77 1.14
C TYR A 119 -8.47 -10.89 1.82
N TRP A 120 -8.75 -12.06 2.30
CA TRP A 120 -9.98 -12.34 3.00
C TRP A 120 -9.86 -11.90 4.45
N VAL A 121 -10.90 -11.23 4.96
CA VAL A 121 -11.05 -10.87 6.36
C VAL A 121 -12.43 -11.26 6.84
N LYS A 122 -12.53 -11.51 8.12
CA LYS A 122 -13.82 -11.73 8.77
C LYS A 122 -14.58 -10.40 8.82
N VAL A 123 -15.88 -10.44 8.47
CA VAL A 123 -16.75 -9.28 8.62
C VAL A 123 -17.27 -9.24 10.03
N GLU A 124 -16.99 -8.14 10.72
CA GLU A 124 -17.43 -7.91 12.08
C GLU A 124 -18.62 -6.95 12.11
N SER A 125 -19.35 -6.99 13.26
CA SER A 125 -20.61 -6.27 13.41
C SER A 125 -20.46 -4.77 13.72
N THR A 126 -19.27 -4.33 14.12
CA THR A 126 -18.96 -2.93 14.44
C THR A 126 -17.63 -2.51 13.85
N ASP A 127 -17.45 -1.21 13.65
CA ASP A 127 -16.22 -0.65 13.10
C ASP A 127 -15.00 -0.91 13.99
N GLU A 128 -15.18 -0.90 15.31
CA GLU A 128 -14.11 -1.18 16.26
C GLU A 128 -13.62 -2.62 16.13
N LYS A 129 -14.55 -3.58 16.11
CA LYS A 129 -14.22 -5.00 15.93
C LYS A 129 -13.61 -5.27 14.54
N GLN A 130 -14.10 -4.56 13.52
CA GLN A 130 -13.52 -4.69 12.19
C GLN A 130 -12.06 -4.18 12.16
N LYS A 131 -11.75 -3.10 12.88
CA LYS A 131 -10.35 -2.64 13.04
C LYS A 131 -9.49 -3.64 13.82
N GLU A 132 -10.03 -4.24 14.88
CA GLU A 132 -9.34 -5.29 15.63
C GLU A 132 -9.04 -6.49 14.72
N GLU A 133 -10.00 -6.91 13.91
CA GLU A 133 -9.80 -7.98 12.93
C GLU A 133 -8.70 -7.64 11.93
N LEU A 134 -8.75 -6.46 11.33
CA LEU A 134 -7.72 -6.01 10.38
C LEU A 134 -6.31 -5.97 11.00
N ASN A 135 -6.21 -5.62 12.28
CA ASN A 135 -4.94 -5.56 13.00
C ASN A 135 -4.30 -6.92 13.29
N LYS A 136 -5.08 -8.00 13.18
CA LYS A 136 -4.54 -9.37 13.30
C LYS A 136 -3.76 -9.78 12.06
N HIS A 137 -4.10 -9.22 10.89
CA HIS A 137 -3.47 -9.55 9.62
C HIS A 137 -2.13 -8.84 9.48
N SER A 138 -1.11 -9.58 9.12
CA SER A 138 0.20 -9.03 8.78
C SER A 138 0.74 -9.66 7.51
N PHE A 139 1.53 -8.85 6.78
CA PHE A 139 2.16 -9.27 5.53
C PHE A 139 3.65 -9.15 5.71
N ILE A 140 4.38 -10.24 5.43
CA ILE A 140 5.81 -10.35 5.63
C ILE A 140 6.42 -10.78 4.31
N LEU A 141 7.27 -9.93 3.76
CA LEU A 141 8.03 -10.22 2.56
C LEU A 141 9.38 -10.78 2.96
N THR A 142 9.66 -12.00 2.55
CA THR A 142 10.92 -12.67 2.83
C THR A 142 11.71 -12.89 1.55
N TYR A 143 13.03 -12.92 1.66
CA TYR A 143 13.95 -13.18 0.57
C TYR A 143 15.21 -13.91 1.10
N ASP A 144 15.84 -14.66 0.21
CA ASP A 144 17.07 -15.38 0.52
C ASP A 144 18.22 -14.86 -0.36
N PHE A 145 19.20 -14.25 0.27
CA PHE A 145 20.41 -13.78 -0.40
C PHE A 145 21.50 -14.84 -0.57
N THR A 146 21.34 -16.03 0.01
CA THR A 146 22.40 -17.05 0.02
C THR A 146 22.87 -17.42 -1.39
N ASN A 147 21.94 -17.40 -2.34
CA ASN A 147 22.19 -17.76 -3.74
C ASN A 147 22.32 -16.57 -4.69
N VAL A 148 22.18 -15.33 -4.19
CA VAL A 148 22.28 -14.12 -5.01
C VAL A 148 23.75 -13.82 -5.31
N LYS A 149 24.07 -13.70 -6.59
CA LYS A 149 25.43 -13.42 -7.08
C LYS A 149 25.53 -11.98 -7.58
N SER A 150 26.74 -11.45 -7.55
CA SER A 150 27.01 -10.16 -8.19
C SER A 150 26.70 -10.25 -9.69
N GLY A 151 25.80 -9.36 -10.16
CA GLY A 151 25.33 -9.34 -11.56
C GLY A 151 23.98 -10.01 -11.77
N ASP A 152 23.37 -10.62 -10.75
CA ASP A 152 21.99 -11.09 -10.83
C ASP A 152 21.05 -9.89 -10.96
N THR A 153 20.07 -10.02 -11.85
CA THR A 153 19.06 -8.99 -12.13
C THR A 153 17.69 -9.35 -11.56
N THR A 154 17.59 -10.50 -10.91
CA THR A 154 16.33 -11.01 -10.34
C THR A 154 16.55 -11.43 -8.89
N LEU A 155 15.58 -11.10 -8.05
CA LEU A 155 15.49 -11.54 -6.66
C LEU A 155 14.14 -12.22 -6.45
N GLU A 156 14.15 -13.43 -5.91
CA GLU A 156 12.92 -14.11 -5.53
C GLU A 156 12.43 -13.61 -4.18
N LEU A 157 11.17 -13.19 -4.15
CA LEU A 157 10.51 -12.69 -2.96
C LEU A 157 9.32 -13.58 -2.62
N THR A 158 9.17 -13.93 -1.36
CA THR A 158 8.01 -14.66 -0.85
C THR A 158 7.17 -13.75 0.04
N LEU A 159 5.91 -13.55 -0.31
CA LEU A 159 4.96 -12.83 0.52
C LEU A 159 4.19 -13.81 1.40
N ASN A 160 4.29 -13.63 2.70
CA ASN A 160 3.58 -14.42 3.70
C ASN A 160 2.44 -13.59 4.30
N HIS A 161 1.23 -14.14 4.29
CA HIS A 161 0.09 -13.58 4.99
C HIS A 161 -0.14 -14.34 6.28
N VAL A 162 -0.06 -13.64 7.40
CA VAL A 162 -0.11 -14.22 8.75
C VAL A 162 -1.22 -13.58 9.56
N ILE A 163 -1.99 -14.40 10.28
CA ILE A 163 -2.96 -13.95 11.29
C ILE A 163 -2.35 -14.16 12.68
N LYS A 164 -2.26 -13.08 13.46
CA LYS A 164 -1.47 -13.02 14.70
C LYS A 164 -2.05 -13.76 15.90
N ASP A 165 -3.32 -14.12 15.93
CA ASP A 165 -3.95 -14.65 17.12
C ASP A 165 -3.71 -16.15 17.37
N GLY A 166 -2.73 -16.73 16.65
CA GLY A 166 -2.20 -18.06 16.94
C GLY A 166 -3.23 -19.19 16.87
N SER A 167 -4.43 -18.89 16.44
CA SER A 167 -5.38 -19.93 16.15
C SER A 167 -4.88 -20.69 14.93
N GLU A 168 -4.50 -21.92 15.11
CA GLU A 168 -4.30 -22.91 14.04
C GLU A 168 -5.59 -23.14 13.24
N GLU A 169 -6.54 -22.26 13.35
CA GLU A 169 -7.74 -22.30 12.55
C GLU A 169 -7.30 -22.11 11.10
N THR A 170 -7.20 -23.24 10.43
CA THR A 170 -7.29 -23.31 8.98
C THR A 170 -8.37 -22.30 8.58
N VAL A 171 -7.94 -21.24 7.92
CA VAL A 171 -8.82 -20.13 7.55
C VAL A 171 -9.93 -20.73 6.68
N ASP A 172 -11.06 -21.01 7.30
CA ASP A 172 -12.25 -21.41 6.58
C ASP A 172 -12.67 -20.21 5.72
N ARG A 173 -12.54 -20.33 4.42
CA ARG A 173 -12.89 -19.26 3.46
C ARG A 173 -14.32 -18.77 3.64
N ASN A 174 -15.20 -19.57 4.26
CA ASN A 174 -16.57 -19.18 4.57
C ASN A 174 -16.67 -18.19 5.73
N LYS A 175 -15.62 -18.02 6.54
CA LYS A 175 -15.61 -17.03 7.63
C LYS A 175 -15.22 -15.64 7.16
N TYR A 176 -14.62 -15.50 5.97
CA TYR A 176 -14.13 -14.24 5.43
C TYR A 176 -14.97 -13.84 4.23
N THR A 177 -15.87 -12.90 4.42
CA THR A 177 -16.85 -12.50 3.41
C THR A 177 -16.48 -11.22 2.68
N SER A 178 -15.42 -10.54 3.12
CA SER A 178 -14.94 -9.30 2.52
C SER A 178 -13.47 -9.40 2.13
N THR A 179 -13.10 -8.62 1.13
CA THR A 179 -11.71 -8.46 0.68
C THR A 179 -11.25 -7.03 0.91
N TYR A 180 -10.02 -6.86 1.37
CA TYR A 180 -9.37 -5.55 1.52
C TYR A 180 -8.13 -5.48 0.62
N LYS A 181 -7.85 -4.26 0.17
CA LYS A 181 -6.78 -3.96 -0.76
C LYS A 181 -5.67 -3.18 -0.05
#